data_510d16b05864f1800f2af4bbd6c4168b
#
_entry.id   510d16b05864f1800f2af4bbd6c4168b
#
_cell.length_a   1.000
_cell.length_b   1.000
_cell.length_c   1.000
_cell.angle_alpha   90.00
_cell.angle_beta   90.00
_cell.angle_gamma   90.00
#
_symmetry.space_group_name_H-M   'P 1'
#
loop_
_entity.id
_entity.type
_entity.pdbx_description
1 polymer ?
#
loop_
_entity_poly.entity_id
_entity_poly.type
_entity_poly.pdbx_seq_one_letter_code
_entity_poly.pdbx_strand_id
1 'polypeptide(L)'
;MSDSFAGVVDTSISTGVVKLEQTHDNNHTATLEIRCLMRSLGETPKDDITQRLQALADLAGAALELSDDYPGWQPDPDSKLLAVAKSVMASHFSGEPKLQVIHAGLECGIFKGKAPNMDMISFGPNIRAAHSPKERVEIASVAKTWQVLLDLLKVL
;
A
#
# COMPACT_ATOMS: atom_id res chain seq x y z
N MET A 1 -12.23 -0.46 8.19
CA MET A 1 -12.29 -1.76 7.47
C MET A 1 -12.94 -1.51 6.11
N SER A 2 -12.61 -2.30 5.11
CA SER A 2 -13.20 -2.15 3.77
C SER A 2 -14.61 -2.72 3.72
N ASP A 3 -15.53 -1.98 3.11
CA ASP A 3 -16.90 -2.44 2.89
C ASP A 3 -16.98 -3.47 1.73
N SER A 4 -16.01 -3.40 0.81
CA SER A 4 -15.96 -4.24 -0.38
C SER A 4 -15.20 -5.55 -0.18
N PHE A 5 -14.29 -5.62 0.79
CA PHE A 5 -13.40 -6.77 1.01
C PHE A 5 -13.36 -7.15 2.49
N ALA A 6 -14.00 -8.26 2.83
CA ALA A 6 -14.07 -8.75 4.21
C ALA A 6 -12.67 -8.99 4.80
N GLY A 7 -12.43 -8.45 5.99
CA GLY A 7 -11.16 -8.61 6.70
C GLY A 7 -10.00 -7.72 6.22
N VAL A 8 -10.23 -6.88 5.21
CA VAL A 8 -9.24 -5.93 4.70
C VAL A 8 -9.35 -4.60 5.44
N VAL A 9 -8.21 -4.04 5.85
CA VAL A 9 -8.14 -2.68 6.38
C VAL A 9 -8.22 -1.70 5.21
N ASP A 10 -9.19 -0.80 5.24
CA ASP A 10 -9.33 0.24 4.22
C ASP A 10 -8.32 1.37 4.45
N THR A 11 -8.35 1.94 5.64
CA THR A 11 -7.49 3.07 6.01
C THR A 11 -6.90 2.85 7.38
N SER A 12 -5.64 3.15 7.53
CA SER A 12 -4.94 3.11 8.82
C SER A 12 -3.95 4.26 8.95
N ILE A 13 -3.70 4.63 10.19
CA ILE A 13 -2.61 5.53 10.57
C ILE A 13 -1.83 4.91 11.71
N SER A 14 -0.52 5.02 11.66
CA SER A 14 0.37 4.55 12.72
C SER A 14 1.39 5.61 13.08
N THR A 15 1.67 5.77 14.37
CA THR A 15 2.78 6.59 14.85
C THR A 15 4.06 5.79 14.70
N GLY A 16 4.94 6.24 13.82
CA GLY A 16 6.22 5.58 13.54
C GLY A 16 7.38 6.13 14.34
N VAL A 17 7.40 7.44 14.58
CA VAL A 17 8.48 8.11 15.30
C VAL A 17 7.90 9.17 16.22
N VAL A 18 8.43 9.23 17.44
CA VAL A 18 8.21 10.33 18.38
C VAL A 18 9.58 10.84 18.80
N LYS A 19 9.84 12.12 18.58
CA LYS A 19 11.12 12.77 18.85
C LYS A 19 10.89 13.97 19.74
N LEU A 20 11.62 14.05 20.82
CA LEU A 20 11.63 15.22 21.69
C LEU A 20 13.04 15.84 21.66
N GLU A 21 13.13 17.05 21.16
CA GLU A 21 14.37 17.81 21.13
C GLU A 21 14.26 18.96 22.13
N GLN A 22 15.14 18.96 23.10
CA GLN A 22 15.27 20.09 24.04
C GLN A 22 16.24 21.10 23.47
N THR A 23 15.82 22.34 23.37
CA THR A 23 16.73 23.46 23.08
C THR A 23 17.46 23.85 24.38
N HIS A 24 18.80 23.88 24.31
CA HIS A 24 19.63 24.33 25.42
C HIS A 24 19.72 25.87 25.50
N ASP A 25 18.61 26.52 25.15
CA ASP A 25 18.48 27.95 25.28
C ASP A 25 17.97 28.33 26.69
N ASN A 26 18.09 29.62 27.05
CA ASN A 26 17.63 30.11 28.34
C ASN A 26 16.11 30.06 28.54
N ASN A 27 15.35 29.66 27.53
CA ASN A 27 13.88 29.60 27.53
C ASN A 27 13.32 28.23 27.90
N HIS A 28 14.18 27.19 28.04
CA HIS A 28 13.78 25.83 28.35
C HIS A 28 12.68 25.28 27.40
N THR A 29 12.75 25.64 26.13
CA THR A 29 11.82 25.19 25.13
C THR A 29 12.13 23.76 24.67
N ALA A 30 11.14 23.03 24.29
CA ALA A 30 11.29 21.70 23.71
C ALA A 30 10.38 21.57 22.49
N THR A 31 10.87 20.91 21.45
CA THR A 31 10.08 20.58 20.26
C THR A 31 9.74 19.10 20.28
N LEU A 32 8.44 18.80 20.17
CA LEU A 32 7.93 17.44 20.01
C LEU A 32 7.57 17.23 18.54
N GLU A 33 8.23 16.29 17.90
CA GLU A 33 7.93 15.82 16.54
C GLU A 33 7.26 14.45 16.61
N ILE A 34 6.12 14.33 15.97
CA ILE A 34 5.40 13.05 15.84
C ILE A 34 5.23 12.76 14.35
N ARG A 35 5.89 11.71 13.85
CA ARG A 35 5.74 11.24 12.47
C ARG A 35 4.78 10.07 12.41
N CYS A 36 3.74 10.24 11.62
CA CYS A 36 2.74 9.22 11.37
C CYS A 36 2.84 8.74 9.91
N LEU A 37 2.62 7.45 9.72
CA LEU A 37 2.44 6.87 8.39
C LEU A 37 0.97 6.52 8.23
N MET A 38 0.35 7.16 7.24
CA MET A 38 -1.03 6.87 6.84
C MET A 38 -1.03 6.04 5.56
N ARG A 39 -1.97 5.10 5.48
CA ARG A 39 -2.22 4.28 4.29
C ARG A 39 -3.72 4.17 4.09
N SER A 40 -4.15 4.23 2.83
CA SER A 40 -5.56 4.09 2.45
C SER A 40 -5.68 3.43 1.09
N LEU A 41 -6.77 2.68 0.87
CA LEU A 41 -7.13 2.15 -0.44
C LEU A 41 -7.75 3.23 -1.33
N GLY A 42 -8.28 4.31 -0.75
CA GLY A 42 -8.94 5.40 -1.47
C GLY A 42 -8.54 6.78 -0.97
N GLU A 43 -8.76 7.79 -1.82
CA GLU A 43 -8.40 9.18 -1.49
C GLU A 43 -9.36 9.79 -0.45
N THR A 44 -10.68 9.58 -0.56
CA THR A 44 -11.65 10.14 0.38
C THR A 44 -11.39 9.78 1.84
N PRO A 45 -11.14 8.51 2.21
CA PRO A 45 -10.79 8.16 3.59
C PRO A 45 -9.44 8.75 4.03
N LYS A 46 -8.49 8.93 3.10
CA LYS A 46 -7.22 9.60 3.37
C LYS A 46 -7.43 11.07 3.73
N ASP A 47 -8.26 11.75 2.97
CA ASP A 47 -8.62 13.16 3.22
C ASP A 47 -9.34 13.32 4.57
N ASP A 48 -10.24 12.42 4.95
CA ASP A 48 -10.93 12.46 6.24
C ASP A 48 -9.94 12.37 7.41
N ILE A 49 -9.00 11.43 7.36
CA ILE A 49 -7.95 11.32 8.39
C ILE A 49 -7.07 12.57 8.42
N THR A 50 -6.70 13.11 7.25
CA THR A 50 -5.89 14.34 7.16
C THR A 50 -6.61 15.53 7.82
N GLN A 51 -7.91 15.70 7.56
CA GLN A 51 -8.70 16.76 8.19
C GLN A 51 -8.78 16.60 9.71
N ARG A 52 -8.93 15.38 10.21
CA ARG A 52 -8.93 15.10 11.65
C ARG A 52 -7.57 15.41 12.30
N LEU A 53 -6.47 15.07 11.62
CA LEU A 53 -5.13 15.42 12.10
C LEU A 53 -4.90 16.92 12.10
N GLN A 54 -5.38 17.63 11.08
CA GLN A 54 -5.31 19.09 11.05
C GLN A 54 -6.07 19.71 12.22
N ALA A 55 -7.30 19.26 12.48
CA ALA A 55 -8.08 19.74 13.60
C ALA A 55 -7.39 19.48 14.96
N LEU A 56 -6.75 18.33 15.13
CA LEU A 56 -5.97 18.01 16.33
C LEU A 56 -4.73 18.90 16.46
N ALA A 57 -4.04 19.15 15.35
CA ALA A 57 -2.88 20.05 15.33
C ALA A 57 -3.28 21.47 15.71
N ASP A 58 -4.37 21.98 15.15
CA ASP A 58 -4.91 23.31 15.47
C ASP A 58 -5.25 23.44 16.94
N LEU A 59 -5.94 22.43 17.51
CA LEU A 59 -6.29 22.39 18.94
C LEU A 59 -5.07 22.32 19.85
N ALA A 60 -4.00 21.66 19.41
CA ALA A 60 -2.75 21.53 20.15
C ALA A 60 -1.79 22.72 19.94
N GLY A 61 -2.11 23.67 19.06
CA GLY A 61 -1.19 24.74 18.66
C GLY A 61 0.06 24.21 17.93
N ALA A 62 -0.07 23.09 17.23
CA ALA A 62 1.01 22.44 16.49
C ALA A 62 0.85 22.69 14.98
N ALA A 63 1.96 22.52 14.24
CA ALA A 63 1.94 22.51 12.78
C ALA A 63 1.75 21.07 12.26
N LEU A 64 0.95 20.89 11.22
CA LEU A 64 0.86 19.65 10.46
C LEU A 64 1.57 19.83 9.12
N GLU A 65 2.50 18.94 8.82
CA GLU A 65 3.14 18.84 7.51
C GLU A 65 2.76 17.52 6.86
N LEU A 66 2.43 17.57 5.58
CA LEU A 66 2.14 16.40 4.76
C LEU A 66 3.28 16.21 3.76
N SER A 67 3.84 15.02 3.69
CA SER A 67 4.92 14.68 2.75
C SER A 67 4.70 13.29 2.17
N ASP A 68 5.41 13.00 1.07
CA ASP A 68 5.52 11.67 0.47
C ASP A 68 4.16 11.04 0.15
N ASP A 69 3.25 11.84 -0.42
CA ASP A 69 1.93 11.36 -0.80
C ASP A 69 2.01 10.23 -1.82
N TYR A 70 1.42 9.10 -1.48
CA TYR A 70 1.34 7.92 -2.33
C TYR A 70 -0.13 7.57 -2.57
N PRO A 71 -0.59 7.58 -3.84
CA PRO A 71 -1.98 7.32 -4.15
C PRO A 71 -2.38 5.90 -3.79
N GLY A 72 -3.59 5.75 -3.27
CA GLY A 72 -4.21 4.46 -3.06
C GLY A 72 -4.50 3.73 -4.37
N TRP A 73 -4.56 2.40 -4.31
CA TRP A 73 -5.05 1.58 -5.41
C TRP A 73 -6.24 0.76 -4.96
N GLN A 74 -7.41 1.25 -5.29
CA GLN A 74 -8.64 0.53 -5.02
C GLN A 74 -8.75 -0.67 -5.98
N PRO A 75 -8.83 -1.90 -5.47
CA PRO A 75 -8.98 -3.07 -6.31
C PRO A 75 -10.34 -3.09 -7.02
N ASP A 76 -10.35 -3.62 -8.25
CA ASP A 76 -11.55 -3.83 -9.03
C ASP A 76 -11.95 -5.31 -8.97
N PRO A 77 -13.06 -5.66 -8.30
CA PRO A 77 -13.53 -7.05 -8.22
C PRO A 77 -13.99 -7.60 -9.57
N ASP A 78 -14.39 -6.73 -10.50
CA ASP A 78 -14.90 -7.08 -11.83
C ASP A 78 -13.81 -7.03 -12.93
N SER A 79 -12.54 -6.93 -12.54
CA SER A 79 -11.40 -6.89 -13.44
C SER A 79 -11.36 -8.11 -14.36
N LYS A 80 -11.39 -7.87 -15.68
CA LYS A 80 -11.25 -8.91 -16.69
C LYS A 80 -9.85 -9.51 -16.68
N LEU A 81 -8.84 -8.68 -16.49
CA LEU A 81 -7.46 -9.11 -16.39
C LEU A 81 -7.26 -10.04 -15.19
N LEU A 82 -7.87 -9.72 -14.04
CA LEU A 82 -7.84 -10.57 -12.86
C LEU A 82 -8.45 -11.95 -13.13
N ALA A 83 -9.60 -12.00 -13.81
CA ALA A 83 -10.26 -13.26 -14.14
C ALA A 83 -9.38 -14.15 -15.04
N VAL A 84 -8.77 -13.57 -16.08
CA VAL A 84 -7.83 -14.28 -16.96
C VAL A 84 -6.58 -14.73 -16.18
N ALA A 85 -6.00 -13.86 -15.37
CA ALA A 85 -4.82 -14.17 -14.57
C ALA A 85 -5.07 -15.31 -13.58
N LYS A 86 -6.23 -15.35 -12.92
CA LYS A 86 -6.63 -16.47 -12.05
C LYS A 86 -6.64 -17.79 -12.80
N SER A 87 -7.23 -17.82 -13.99
CA SER A 87 -7.30 -19.02 -14.83
C SER A 87 -5.91 -19.52 -15.23
N VAL A 88 -5.04 -18.62 -15.69
CA VAL A 88 -3.65 -18.94 -16.05
C VAL A 88 -2.88 -19.44 -14.82
N MET A 89 -2.96 -18.74 -13.70
CA MET A 89 -2.26 -19.14 -12.48
C MET A 89 -2.71 -20.50 -11.96
N ALA A 90 -4.00 -20.82 -12.05
CA ALA A 90 -4.53 -22.12 -11.61
C ALA A 90 -3.88 -23.30 -12.35
N SER A 91 -3.42 -23.12 -13.60
CA SER A 91 -2.69 -24.16 -14.34
C SER A 91 -1.25 -24.36 -13.90
N HIS A 92 -0.65 -23.36 -13.21
CA HIS A 92 0.74 -23.40 -12.76
C HIS A 92 0.89 -23.74 -11.28
N PHE A 93 -0.17 -23.62 -10.49
CA PHE A 93 -0.13 -23.82 -9.03
C PHE A 93 -1.16 -24.89 -8.63
N SER A 94 -0.83 -25.65 -7.59
CA SER A 94 -1.76 -26.60 -7.00
C SER A 94 -2.82 -25.87 -6.18
N GLY A 95 -3.99 -25.64 -6.74
CA GLY A 95 -5.11 -24.95 -6.09
C GLY A 95 -5.39 -23.54 -6.65
N GLU A 96 -6.44 -22.94 -6.15
CA GLU A 96 -6.82 -21.60 -6.57
C GLU A 96 -5.81 -20.54 -6.08
N PRO A 97 -5.44 -19.59 -6.95
CA PRO A 97 -4.61 -18.46 -6.54
C PRO A 97 -5.28 -17.64 -5.44
N LYS A 98 -4.54 -17.35 -4.38
CA LYS A 98 -5.05 -16.49 -3.31
C LYS A 98 -5.00 -15.04 -3.78
N LEU A 99 -6.16 -14.41 -3.82
CA LEU A 99 -6.25 -12.97 -3.99
C LEU A 99 -6.03 -12.29 -2.65
N GLN A 100 -5.17 -11.27 -2.67
CA GLN A 100 -4.91 -10.45 -1.51
C GLN A 100 -5.01 -8.98 -1.90
N VAL A 101 -5.70 -8.23 -1.08
CA VAL A 101 -5.61 -6.78 -1.08
C VAL A 101 -4.61 -6.43 0.00
N ILE A 102 -3.49 -5.85 -0.38
CA ILE A 102 -2.46 -5.44 0.56
C ILE A 102 -2.57 -3.96 0.85
N HIS A 103 -2.49 -3.64 2.13
CA HIS A 103 -2.51 -2.28 2.65
C HIS A 103 -1.10 -1.66 2.54
N ALA A 104 -0.64 -1.46 1.31
CA ALA A 104 0.67 -0.92 0.98
C ALA A 104 0.60 -0.03 -0.26
N GLY A 105 1.53 0.91 -0.37
CA GLY A 105 1.74 1.64 -1.61
C GLY A 105 2.27 0.70 -2.69
N LEU A 106 1.56 0.62 -3.80
CA LEU A 106 1.99 -0.12 -4.99
C LEU A 106 2.05 0.82 -6.18
N GLU A 107 2.98 0.55 -7.09
CA GLU A 107 3.15 1.32 -8.33
C GLU A 107 1.84 1.42 -9.14
N CYS A 108 0.96 0.42 -9.02
CA CYS A 108 -0.38 0.44 -9.62
C CYS A 108 -1.22 1.65 -9.16
N GLY A 109 -1.04 2.15 -7.93
CA GLY A 109 -1.70 3.37 -7.48
C GLY A 109 -1.28 4.59 -8.30
N ILE A 110 0.02 4.73 -8.58
CA ILE A 110 0.57 5.80 -9.41
C ILE A 110 0.03 5.72 -10.85
N PHE A 111 0.01 4.51 -11.43
CA PHE A 111 -0.54 4.29 -12.77
C PHE A 111 -2.05 4.56 -12.81
N LYS A 112 -2.79 4.17 -11.78
CA LYS A 112 -4.23 4.41 -11.71
C LYS A 112 -4.57 5.89 -11.68
N GLY A 113 -3.78 6.70 -10.99
CA GLY A 113 -3.92 8.16 -10.99
C GLY A 113 -3.73 8.78 -12.37
N LYS A 114 -2.86 8.21 -13.22
CA LYS A 114 -2.59 8.70 -14.58
C LYS A 114 -3.51 8.08 -15.65
N ALA A 115 -3.96 6.87 -15.43
CA ALA A 115 -4.82 6.10 -16.35
C ALA A 115 -5.96 5.42 -15.57
N PRO A 116 -7.00 6.17 -15.20
CA PRO A 116 -8.06 5.68 -14.31
C PRO A 116 -8.79 4.41 -14.80
N ASN A 117 -8.84 4.23 -16.11
CA ASN A 117 -9.52 3.08 -16.75
C ASN A 117 -8.59 1.89 -17.01
N MET A 118 -7.31 1.98 -16.62
CA MET A 118 -6.37 0.87 -16.77
C MET A 118 -6.73 -0.25 -15.81
N ASP A 119 -6.93 -1.45 -16.35
CA ASP A 119 -7.08 -2.67 -15.57
C ASP A 119 -5.69 -3.20 -15.20
N MET A 120 -5.49 -3.50 -13.94
CA MET A 120 -4.17 -3.85 -13.41
C MET A 120 -4.25 -4.93 -12.36
N ILE A 121 -3.24 -5.79 -12.36
CA ILE A 121 -2.97 -6.77 -11.30
C ILE A 121 -1.51 -6.67 -10.89
N SER A 122 -1.21 -7.05 -9.66
CA SER A 122 0.16 -7.18 -9.18
C SER A 122 0.43 -8.62 -8.77
N PHE A 123 1.49 -9.20 -9.30
CA PHE A 123 1.97 -10.52 -8.90
C PHE A 123 3.49 -10.61 -9.06
N GLY A 124 4.11 -11.54 -8.37
CA GLY A 124 5.56 -11.67 -8.43
C GLY A 124 6.05 -12.96 -7.77
N PRO A 125 7.38 -13.16 -7.76
CA PRO A 125 8.00 -14.31 -7.10
C PRO A 125 7.87 -14.21 -5.57
N ASN A 126 8.12 -15.32 -4.89
CA ASN A 126 8.09 -15.38 -3.44
C ASN A 126 9.27 -14.61 -2.84
N ILE A 127 8.97 -13.56 -2.09
CA ILE A 127 9.94 -12.78 -1.33
C ILE A 127 9.78 -13.11 0.15
N ARG A 128 10.89 -13.27 0.85
CA ARG A 128 10.96 -13.53 2.28
C ARG A 128 11.67 -12.37 2.97
N ALA A 129 11.17 -12.00 4.15
CA ALA A 129 11.74 -10.95 4.98
C ALA A 129 11.92 -9.61 4.22
N ALA A 130 10.93 -9.24 3.39
CA ALA A 130 10.92 -7.97 2.67
C ALA A 130 11.19 -6.79 3.60
N HIS A 131 11.87 -5.77 3.08
CA HIS A 131 12.27 -4.56 3.83
C HIS A 131 13.21 -4.81 5.01
N SER A 132 13.98 -5.88 4.97
CA SER A 132 14.99 -6.18 5.99
C SER A 132 16.34 -6.57 5.38
N PRO A 133 17.45 -6.50 6.16
CA PRO A 133 18.75 -6.99 5.68
C PRO A 133 18.79 -8.49 5.33
N LYS A 134 17.74 -9.23 5.67
CA LYS A 134 17.59 -10.67 5.36
C LYS A 134 16.66 -10.91 4.18
N GLU A 135 16.30 -9.86 3.44
CA GLU A 135 15.44 -9.98 2.26
C GLU A 135 16.04 -10.93 1.24
N ARG A 136 15.23 -11.83 0.74
CA ARG A 136 15.63 -12.81 -0.27
C ARG A 136 14.46 -13.26 -1.13
N VAL A 137 14.73 -13.57 -2.38
CA VAL A 137 13.78 -14.18 -3.31
C VAL A 137 14.02 -15.68 -3.41
N GLU A 138 12.93 -16.43 -3.52
CA GLU A 138 12.98 -17.86 -3.81
C GLU A 138 13.21 -18.07 -5.30
N ILE A 139 14.41 -18.50 -5.69
CA ILE A 139 14.84 -18.60 -7.11
C ILE A 139 13.86 -19.45 -7.95
N ALA A 140 13.39 -20.58 -7.42
CA ALA A 140 12.43 -21.44 -8.12
C ALA A 140 11.12 -20.72 -8.46
N SER A 141 10.68 -19.79 -7.62
CA SER A 141 9.46 -19.01 -7.85
C SER A 141 9.62 -17.97 -8.97
N VAL A 142 10.84 -17.50 -9.24
CA VAL A 142 11.12 -16.55 -10.34
C VAL A 142 10.80 -17.20 -11.69
N ALA A 143 11.33 -18.40 -11.94
CA ALA A 143 11.07 -19.14 -13.18
C ALA A 143 9.56 -19.42 -13.37
N LYS A 144 8.87 -19.75 -12.29
CA LYS A 144 7.43 -20.01 -12.29
C LYS A 144 6.63 -18.75 -12.59
N THR A 145 6.96 -17.63 -11.96
CA THR A 145 6.32 -16.33 -12.21
C THR A 145 6.54 -15.90 -13.67
N TRP A 146 7.73 -16.11 -14.20
CA TRP A 146 8.04 -15.82 -15.59
C TRP A 146 7.17 -16.63 -16.55
N GLN A 147 6.99 -17.94 -16.29
CA GLN A 147 6.13 -18.77 -17.12
C GLN A 147 4.67 -18.34 -17.07
N VAL A 148 4.16 -17.98 -15.89
CA VAL A 148 2.81 -17.41 -15.72
C VAL A 148 2.67 -16.13 -16.56
N LEU A 149 3.66 -15.23 -16.53
CA LEU A 149 3.64 -14.01 -17.33
C LEU A 149 3.57 -14.31 -18.83
N LEU A 150 4.40 -15.23 -19.33
CA LEU A 150 4.39 -15.61 -20.74
C LEU A 150 3.06 -16.19 -21.17
N ASP A 151 2.45 -17.04 -20.35
CA ASP A 151 1.18 -17.67 -20.69
C ASP A 151 0.02 -16.69 -20.57
N LEU A 152 0.09 -15.73 -19.64
CA LEU A 152 -0.87 -14.63 -19.55
C LEU A 152 -0.83 -13.75 -20.81
N LEU A 153 0.36 -13.39 -21.28
CA LEU A 153 0.53 -12.58 -22.50
C LEU A 153 0.07 -13.26 -23.79
N LYS A 154 -0.03 -14.60 -23.81
CA LYS A 154 -0.56 -15.34 -24.97
C LYS A 154 -2.09 -15.30 -25.06
N VAL A 155 -2.77 -15.08 -23.96
CA VAL A 155 -4.24 -15.15 -23.88
C VAL A 155 -4.92 -13.78 -23.75
N LEU A 156 -4.13 -12.70 -23.60
CA LEU A 156 -4.56 -11.30 -23.67
C LEU A 156 -4.51 -10.79 -25.10
#